data_4ab548223d3cf904cc481e6d6772f2a2
#
_entry.id   4ab548223d3cf904cc481e6d6772f2a2
#
_cell.length_a   1.000
_cell.length_b   1.000
_cell.length_c   1.000
_cell.angle_alpha   90.00
_cell.angle_beta   90.00
_cell.angle_gamma   90.00
#
_symmetry.space_group_name_H-M   'P 1'
#
loop_
_entity.id
_entity.type
_entity.pdbx_description
1 polymer ?
#
loop_
_entity_poly.entity_id
_entity_poly.type
_entity_poly.pdbx_seq_one_letter_code
_entity_poly.pdbx_strand_id
1 'polypeptide(L)'
;MKGIVFIALNQMIEEKIGISTWEQLLDLTGIEGIYTSFESYPDEEIMALVVKLSEIAEIPIDDLVSSFGEYLFTILASKYPIFIESEHTFFGFLISIDSVIHKEVKKLYDSPNLPTIACKEIDKSTLLMRYQSPRKLCLLAEGLIRGAAQHYNVKYQLAHEQCMHKAADHCVFRISLDE
;
A
#
# COMPACT_ATOMS: atom_id res chain seq x y z
N MET A 1 -3.31 -11.92 2.40
CA MET A 1 -3.62 -10.57 1.86
C MET A 1 -5.07 -10.51 1.42
N LYS A 2 -5.74 -9.34 1.44
CA LYS A 2 -7.11 -9.23 0.90
C LYS A 2 -7.11 -9.26 -0.62
N GLY A 3 -8.11 -9.91 -1.24
CA GLY A 3 -8.19 -10.09 -2.68
C GLY A 3 -8.25 -8.79 -3.48
N ILE A 4 -8.76 -7.68 -2.88
CA ILE A 4 -8.70 -6.35 -3.50
C ILE A 4 -7.27 -5.94 -3.88
N VAL A 5 -6.26 -6.37 -3.12
CA VAL A 5 -4.85 -6.07 -3.39
C VAL A 5 -4.36 -6.84 -4.62
N PHE A 6 -4.76 -8.12 -4.77
CA PHE A 6 -4.45 -8.93 -5.95
C PHE A 6 -5.13 -8.40 -7.22
N ILE A 7 -6.42 -8.02 -7.09
CA ILE A 7 -7.18 -7.41 -8.18
C ILE A 7 -6.52 -6.09 -8.64
N ALA A 8 -6.08 -5.27 -7.69
CA ALA A 8 -5.38 -4.02 -8.02
C ALA A 8 -4.02 -4.28 -8.68
N LEU A 9 -3.29 -5.34 -8.25
CA LEU A 9 -2.02 -5.72 -8.89
C LEU A 9 -2.25 -6.17 -10.34
N ASN A 10 -3.27 -7.02 -10.58
CA ASN A 10 -3.64 -7.41 -11.93
C ASN A 10 -3.95 -6.18 -12.80
N GLN A 11 -4.84 -5.30 -12.33
CA GLN A 11 -5.21 -4.08 -13.06
C GLN A 11 -3.99 -3.21 -13.39
N MET A 12 -3.08 -3.01 -12.43
CA MET A 12 -1.85 -2.26 -12.66
C MET A 12 -1.00 -2.90 -13.76
N ILE A 13 -0.84 -4.23 -13.73
CA ILE A 13 -0.05 -4.95 -14.72
C ILE A 13 -0.67 -4.81 -16.11
N GLU A 14 -1.98 -5.03 -16.24
CA GLU A 14 -2.68 -4.90 -17.50
C GLU A 14 -2.59 -3.49 -18.09
N GLU A 15 -2.73 -2.46 -17.27
CA GLU A 15 -2.70 -1.06 -17.70
C GLU A 15 -1.30 -0.54 -18.03
N LYS A 16 -0.29 -0.94 -17.25
CA LYS A 16 1.07 -0.36 -17.34
C LYS A 16 2.05 -1.19 -18.14
N ILE A 17 1.85 -2.50 -18.22
CA ILE A 17 2.79 -3.44 -18.82
C ILE A 17 2.13 -4.17 -19.99
N GLY A 18 0.91 -4.69 -19.80
CA GLY A 18 0.13 -5.35 -20.82
C GLY A 18 -0.63 -6.58 -20.33
N ILE A 19 -1.75 -6.86 -20.96
CA ILE A 19 -2.68 -7.96 -20.59
C ILE A 19 -1.96 -9.32 -20.61
N SER A 20 -1.13 -9.58 -21.63
CA SER A 20 -0.40 -10.84 -21.75
C SER A 20 0.59 -11.12 -20.63
N THR A 21 1.04 -10.07 -19.94
CA THR A 21 1.98 -10.21 -18.80
C THR A 21 1.31 -10.88 -17.60
N TRP A 22 0.05 -10.57 -17.33
CA TRP A 22 -0.69 -11.24 -16.27
C TRP A 22 -0.85 -12.73 -16.52
N GLU A 23 -1.27 -13.11 -17.72
CA GLU A 23 -1.39 -14.53 -18.13
C GLU A 23 -0.04 -15.26 -18.00
N GLN A 24 1.04 -14.63 -18.50
CA GLN A 24 2.39 -15.19 -18.37
C GLN A 24 2.82 -15.39 -16.91
N LEU A 25 2.48 -14.45 -16.02
CA LEU A 25 2.76 -14.57 -14.58
C LEU A 25 2.05 -15.77 -13.96
N LEU A 26 0.77 -15.97 -14.29
CA LEU A 26 -0.02 -17.10 -13.79
C LEU A 26 0.57 -18.44 -14.29
N ASP A 27 0.92 -18.53 -15.56
CA ASP A 27 1.55 -19.74 -16.15
C ASP A 27 2.89 -20.06 -15.47
N LEU A 28 3.73 -19.05 -15.22
CA LEU A 28 5.05 -19.23 -14.61
C LEU A 28 5.02 -19.52 -13.11
N THR A 29 3.99 -19.05 -12.40
CA THR A 29 3.86 -19.24 -10.95
C THR A 29 2.96 -20.42 -10.60
N GLY A 30 2.12 -20.90 -11.52
CA GLY A 30 1.11 -21.94 -11.27
C GLY A 30 -0.04 -21.46 -10.37
N ILE A 31 -0.21 -20.14 -10.23
CA ILE A 31 -1.27 -19.53 -9.42
C ILE A 31 -2.52 -19.40 -10.29
N GLU A 32 -3.70 -19.76 -9.75
CA GLU A 32 -4.97 -19.69 -10.50
C GLU A 32 -5.36 -18.26 -10.91
N GLY A 33 -5.00 -17.26 -10.11
CA GLY A 33 -5.27 -15.86 -10.41
C GLY A 33 -6.73 -15.43 -10.24
N ILE A 34 -7.55 -16.24 -9.56
CA ILE A 34 -8.97 -15.96 -9.31
C ILE A 34 -9.14 -15.34 -7.93
N TYR A 35 -9.48 -14.06 -7.89
CA TYR A 35 -9.59 -13.32 -6.63
C TYR A 35 -10.92 -12.60 -6.50
N THR A 36 -11.49 -12.63 -5.29
CA THR A 36 -12.63 -11.80 -4.91
C THR A 36 -12.18 -10.73 -3.90
N SER A 37 -12.77 -9.54 -3.97
CA SER A 37 -12.32 -8.40 -3.15
C SER A 37 -12.38 -8.67 -1.65
N PHE A 38 -13.31 -9.52 -1.20
CA PHE A 38 -13.63 -9.71 0.20
C PHE A 38 -12.88 -10.86 0.86
N GLU A 39 -12.43 -11.84 0.10
CA GLU A 39 -11.71 -13.00 0.60
C GLU A 39 -10.27 -12.66 0.96
N SER A 40 -9.63 -13.57 1.70
CA SER A 40 -8.22 -13.48 2.05
C SER A 40 -7.46 -14.61 1.38
N TYR A 41 -6.32 -14.28 0.79
CA TYR A 41 -5.44 -15.20 0.08
C TYR A 41 -4.07 -15.24 0.74
N PRO A 42 -3.28 -16.30 0.54
CA PRO A 42 -1.93 -16.42 1.08
C PRO A 42 -1.06 -15.23 0.67
N ASP A 43 -0.25 -14.73 1.60
CA ASP A 43 0.66 -13.62 1.30
C ASP A 43 1.78 -14.07 0.34
N GLU A 44 2.11 -15.36 0.36
CA GLU A 44 3.10 -16.00 -0.50
C GLU A 44 2.75 -15.90 -1.98
N GLU A 45 1.46 -15.93 -2.34
CA GLU A 45 1.02 -15.80 -3.74
C GLU A 45 1.37 -14.43 -4.31
N ILE A 46 1.02 -13.34 -3.61
CA ILE A 46 1.32 -12.00 -4.12
C ILE A 46 2.84 -11.75 -4.15
N MET A 47 3.59 -12.31 -3.20
CA MET A 47 5.05 -12.21 -3.21
C MET A 47 5.65 -12.95 -4.41
N ALA A 48 5.14 -14.15 -4.74
CA ALA A 48 5.57 -14.90 -5.91
C ALA A 48 5.28 -14.14 -7.22
N LEU A 49 4.08 -13.55 -7.34
CA LEU A 49 3.71 -12.70 -8.48
C LEU A 49 4.64 -11.49 -8.63
N VAL A 50 4.92 -10.78 -7.53
CA VAL A 50 5.80 -9.59 -7.56
C VAL A 50 7.24 -9.95 -7.91
N VAL A 51 7.78 -11.04 -7.36
CA VAL A 51 9.13 -11.52 -7.68
C VAL A 51 9.23 -11.87 -9.16
N LYS A 52 8.25 -12.64 -9.67
CA LYS A 52 8.24 -13.04 -11.08
C LYS A 52 8.02 -11.85 -12.03
N LEU A 53 7.19 -10.89 -11.64
CA LEU A 53 7.00 -9.65 -12.39
C LEU A 53 8.30 -8.83 -12.47
N SER A 54 9.05 -8.75 -11.37
CA SER A 54 10.35 -8.07 -11.32
C SER A 54 11.34 -8.68 -12.34
N GLU A 55 11.37 -10.01 -12.45
CA GLU A 55 12.21 -10.70 -13.42
C GLU A 55 11.80 -10.42 -14.88
N ILE A 56 10.49 -10.45 -15.17
CA ILE A 56 9.95 -10.27 -16.54
C ILE A 56 10.10 -8.82 -16.99
N ALA A 57 9.77 -7.88 -16.11
CA ALA A 57 9.79 -6.45 -16.42
C ALA A 57 11.18 -5.81 -16.30
N GLU A 58 12.15 -6.53 -15.74
CA GLU A 58 13.50 -6.03 -15.42
C GLU A 58 13.46 -4.78 -14.50
N ILE A 59 12.46 -4.73 -13.59
CA ILE A 59 12.27 -3.65 -12.62
C ILE A 59 12.61 -4.18 -11.22
N PRO A 60 13.41 -3.46 -10.42
CA PRO A 60 13.67 -3.86 -9.04
C PRO A 60 12.39 -4.05 -8.21
N ILE A 61 12.35 -5.06 -7.36
CA ILE A 61 11.18 -5.38 -6.51
C ILE A 61 10.76 -4.17 -5.69
N ASP A 62 11.71 -3.43 -5.13
CA ASP A 62 11.45 -2.26 -4.31
C ASP A 62 10.70 -1.16 -5.08
N ASP A 63 11.09 -0.92 -6.33
CA ASP A 63 10.46 0.06 -7.22
C ASP A 63 9.05 -0.39 -7.62
N LEU A 64 8.88 -1.69 -7.91
CA LEU A 64 7.57 -2.27 -8.21
C LEU A 64 6.62 -2.14 -7.03
N VAL A 65 7.05 -2.52 -5.82
CA VAL A 65 6.22 -2.47 -4.61
C VAL A 65 5.84 -1.04 -4.28
N SER A 66 6.78 -0.10 -4.41
CA SER A 66 6.51 1.33 -4.17
C SER A 66 5.53 1.90 -5.20
N SER A 67 5.71 1.61 -6.48
CA SER A 67 4.81 2.03 -7.56
C SER A 67 3.43 1.38 -7.44
N PHE A 68 3.40 0.11 -7.03
CA PHE A 68 2.14 -0.57 -6.75
C PHE A 68 1.40 0.06 -5.58
N GLY A 69 2.08 0.50 -4.53
CA GLY A 69 1.46 1.21 -3.42
C GLY A 69 0.74 2.49 -3.87
N GLU A 70 1.36 3.26 -4.75
CA GLU A 70 0.77 4.46 -5.34
C GLU A 70 -0.47 4.13 -6.18
N TYR A 71 -0.39 3.12 -7.04
CA TYR A 71 -1.53 2.65 -7.82
C TYR A 71 -2.65 2.10 -6.93
N LEU A 72 -2.32 1.28 -5.93
CA LEU A 72 -3.27 0.71 -4.98
C LEU A 72 -4.07 1.78 -4.25
N PHE A 73 -3.45 2.92 -3.90
CA PHE A 73 -4.17 4.04 -3.32
C PHE A 73 -5.30 4.51 -4.22
N THR A 74 -5.06 4.67 -5.53
CA THR A 74 -6.10 5.14 -6.47
C THR A 74 -7.29 4.18 -6.56
N ILE A 75 -7.02 2.88 -6.53
CA ILE A 75 -8.07 1.84 -6.53
C ILE A 75 -8.87 1.88 -5.22
N LEU A 76 -8.19 1.98 -4.07
CA LEU A 76 -8.87 2.04 -2.77
C LEU A 76 -9.69 3.32 -2.61
N ALA A 77 -9.16 4.47 -3.03
CA ALA A 77 -9.86 5.74 -3.01
C ALA A 77 -11.13 5.73 -3.88
N SER A 78 -11.05 5.13 -5.06
CA SER A 78 -12.20 4.97 -5.96
C SER A 78 -13.26 4.01 -5.40
N LYS A 79 -12.84 2.90 -4.78
CA LYS A 79 -13.78 1.90 -4.23
C LYS A 79 -14.40 2.32 -2.90
N TYR A 80 -13.70 3.11 -2.11
CA TYR A 80 -14.10 3.52 -0.77
C TYR A 80 -14.03 5.04 -0.59
N PRO A 81 -14.73 5.82 -1.41
CA PRO A 81 -14.63 7.29 -1.41
C PRO A 81 -14.98 7.90 -0.06
N ILE A 82 -15.85 7.26 0.71
CA ILE A 82 -16.27 7.72 2.04
C ILE A 82 -15.08 7.99 2.98
N PHE A 83 -14.00 7.20 2.90
CA PHE A 83 -12.83 7.37 3.75
C PHE A 83 -11.92 8.53 3.31
N ILE A 84 -12.03 8.91 2.03
CA ILE A 84 -11.27 10.05 1.49
C ILE A 84 -12.05 11.35 1.70
N GLU A 85 -13.34 11.33 1.43
CA GLU A 85 -14.22 12.50 1.55
C GLU A 85 -14.43 12.96 2.99
N SER A 86 -14.28 12.04 3.97
CA SER A 86 -14.38 12.39 5.39
C SER A 86 -13.22 13.23 5.91
N GLU A 87 -12.10 13.25 5.20
CA GLU A 87 -10.88 13.94 5.60
C GLU A 87 -10.50 15.00 4.56
N HIS A 88 -10.36 16.24 5.00
CA HIS A 88 -10.12 17.36 4.11
C HIS A 88 -8.63 17.72 3.94
N THR A 89 -7.76 17.07 4.70
CA THR A 89 -6.32 17.34 4.67
C THR A 89 -5.53 16.04 4.56
N PHE A 90 -4.36 16.13 3.94
CA PHE A 90 -3.44 15.00 3.80
C PHE A 90 -3.05 14.38 5.15
N PHE A 91 -2.67 15.21 6.15
CA PHE A 91 -2.32 14.70 7.48
C PHE A 91 -3.54 14.14 8.21
N GLY A 92 -4.71 14.78 8.10
CA GLY A 92 -5.97 14.25 8.63
C GLY A 92 -6.25 12.85 8.10
N PHE A 93 -6.12 12.65 6.79
CA PHE A 93 -6.26 11.33 6.17
C PHE A 93 -5.24 10.32 6.72
N LEU A 94 -3.96 10.65 6.78
CA LEU A 94 -2.94 9.73 7.31
C LEU A 94 -3.20 9.34 8.77
N ILE A 95 -3.67 10.26 9.59
CA ILE A 95 -4.04 10.01 11.00
C ILE A 95 -5.29 9.12 11.09
N SER A 96 -6.23 9.27 10.17
CA SER A 96 -7.48 8.50 10.17
C SER A 96 -7.30 7.03 9.79
N ILE A 97 -6.18 6.64 9.14
CA ILE A 97 -5.98 5.28 8.62
C ILE A 97 -6.17 4.24 9.73
N ASP A 98 -5.51 4.35 10.86
CA ASP A 98 -5.65 3.34 11.94
C ASP A 98 -6.86 3.65 12.85
N SER A 99 -7.13 4.91 13.11
CA SER A 99 -8.19 5.33 14.03
C SER A 99 -9.59 5.15 13.48
N VAL A 100 -9.77 5.20 12.16
CA VAL A 100 -11.06 5.07 11.47
C VAL A 100 -11.04 3.92 10.48
N ILE A 101 -10.20 3.98 9.43
CA ILE A 101 -10.25 3.04 8.29
C ILE A 101 -9.97 1.61 8.75
N HIS A 102 -8.87 1.37 9.45
CA HIS A 102 -8.54 0.02 9.94
C HIS A 102 -9.54 -0.51 10.95
N LYS A 103 -10.17 0.36 11.77
CA LYS A 103 -11.25 -0.05 12.67
C LYS A 103 -12.48 -0.51 11.91
N GLU A 104 -12.89 0.20 10.86
CA GLU A 104 -14.02 -0.22 10.02
C GLU A 104 -13.72 -1.52 9.27
N VAL A 105 -12.51 -1.66 8.74
CA VAL A 105 -12.08 -2.92 8.11
C VAL A 105 -12.12 -4.09 9.10
N LYS A 106 -11.70 -3.89 10.35
CA LYS A 106 -11.77 -4.92 11.41
C LYS A 106 -13.20 -5.34 11.78
N LYS A 107 -14.19 -4.47 11.60
CA LYS A 107 -15.60 -4.83 11.81
C LYS A 107 -16.18 -5.66 10.66
N LEU A 108 -15.69 -5.46 9.44
CA LEU A 108 -16.21 -6.10 8.24
C LEU A 108 -15.55 -7.46 7.97
N TYR A 109 -14.38 -7.72 8.52
CA TYR A 109 -13.58 -8.90 8.21
C TYR A 109 -13.05 -9.58 9.47
N ASP A 110 -13.19 -10.89 9.53
CA ASP A 110 -12.60 -11.71 10.60
C ASP A 110 -11.07 -11.66 10.51
N SER A 111 -10.44 -11.19 11.59
CA SER A 111 -8.98 -11.17 11.76
C SER A 111 -8.16 -10.63 10.57
N PRO A 112 -8.47 -9.42 10.04
CA PRO A 112 -7.66 -8.86 8.98
C PRO A 112 -6.25 -8.58 9.53
N ASN A 113 -5.23 -9.13 8.86
CA ASN A 113 -3.83 -8.91 9.23
C ASN A 113 -3.38 -7.51 8.75
N LEU A 114 -3.87 -6.46 9.42
CA LEU A 114 -3.56 -5.08 9.09
C LEU A 114 -2.27 -4.63 9.79
N PRO A 115 -1.52 -3.69 9.20
CA PRO A 115 -0.42 -3.04 9.90
C PRO A 115 -0.95 -2.20 11.06
N THR A 116 -0.13 -2.02 12.09
CA THR A 116 -0.35 -0.99 13.10
C THR A 116 0.28 0.30 12.63
N ILE A 117 -0.50 1.37 12.59
CA ILE A 117 -0.07 2.70 12.18
C ILE A 117 -0.38 3.67 13.30
N ALA A 118 0.62 4.46 13.73
CA ALA A 118 0.44 5.50 14.71
C ALA A 118 1.09 6.79 14.20
N CYS A 119 0.30 7.84 14.09
CA CYS A 119 0.74 9.15 13.64
C CYS A 119 0.85 10.13 14.81
N LYS A 120 1.89 10.98 14.75
CA LYS A 120 2.11 12.09 15.68
C LYS A 120 2.49 13.34 14.91
N GLU A 121 1.64 14.35 14.97
CA GLU A 121 1.99 15.69 14.48
C GLU A 121 3.09 16.28 15.36
N ILE A 122 4.18 16.71 14.76
CA ILE A 122 5.27 17.42 15.41
C ILE A 122 4.99 18.90 15.36
N ASP A 123 4.54 19.37 14.21
CA ASP A 123 4.08 20.73 13.95
C ASP A 123 3.10 20.72 12.76
N LYS A 124 2.69 21.92 12.27
CA LYS A 124 1.71 22.05 11.19
C LYS A 124 2.15 21.48 9.84
N SER A 125 3.45 21.32 9.66
CA SER A 125 4.05 20.86 8.40
C SER A 125 4.76 19.51 8.53
N THR A 126 4.86 18.93 9.73
CA THR A 126 5.62 17.69 9.97
C THR A 126 4.81 16.66 10.74
N LEU A 127 4.69 15.47 10.16
CA LEU A 127 4.05 14.29 10.75
C LEU A 127 5.08 13.16 10.88
N LEU A 128 5.15 12.52 12.06
CA LEU A 128 5.82 11.24 12.22
C LEU A 128 4.79 10.13 12.16
N MET A 129 5.02 9.15 11.26
CA MET A 129 4.22 7.94 11.15
C MET A 129 5.05 6.73 11.55
N ARG A 130 4.63 6.04 12.61
CA ARG A 130 5.13 4.73 12.99
C ARG A 130 4.33 3.66 12.25
N TYR A 131 5.03 2.76 11.57
CA TYR A 131 4.45 1.63 10.85
C TYR A 131 5.04 0.32 11.39
N GLN A 132 4.19 -0.65 11.70
CA GLN A 132 4.60 -1.98 12.15
C GLN A 132 3.73 -3.05 11.53
N SER A 133 4.36 -4.05 10.89
CA SER A 133 3.68 -5.19 10.30
C SER A 133 4.62 -6.39 10.22
N PRO A 134 4.16 -7.61 10.52
CA PRO A 134 4.97 -8.82 10.30
C PRO A 134 5.35 -9.03 8.83
N ARG A 135 4.58 -8.47 7.90
CA ARG A 135 4.86 -8.51 6.45
C ARG A 135 5.96 -7.57 5.99
N LYS A 136 6.36 -6.59 6.81
CA LYS A 136 7.39 -5.58 6.50
C LYS A 136 7.18 -4.85 5.17
N LEU A 137 5.96 -4.54 4.80
CA LEU A 137 5.60 -3.88 3.53
C LEU A 137 5.72 -2.35 3.64
N CYS A 138 6.85 -1.86 4.16
CA CYS A 138 7.08 -0.43 4.34
C CYS A 138 7.17 0.33 3.01
N LEU A 139 7.73 -0.27 1.95
CA LEU A 139 7.78 0.33 0.62
C LEU A 139 6.38 0.47 -0.01
N LEU A 140 5.48 -0.49 0.25
CA LEU A 140 4.09 -0.37 -0.13
C LEU A 140 3.41 0.80 0.61
N ALA A 141 3.72 0.96 1.91
CA ALA A 141 3.20 2.07 2.71
C ALA A 141 3.71 3.43 2.18
N GLU A 142 4.98 3.53 1.79
CA GLU A 142 5.52 4.74 1.14
C GLU A 142 4.80 5.06 -0.17
N GLY A 143 4.54 4.04 -0.99
CA GLY A 143 3.75 4.19 -2.23
C GLY A 143 2.32 4.68 -1.95
N LEU A 144 1.63 4.10 -0.96
CA LEU A 144 0.29 4.54 -0.53
C LEU A 144 0.29 5.99 -0.04
N ILE A 145 1.32 6.41 0.73
CA ILE A 145 1.49 7.81 1.16
C ILE A 145 1.66 8.72 -0.05
N ARG A 146 2.43 8.30 -1.06
CA ARG A 146 2.63 9.06 -2.30
C ARG A 146 1.33 9.23 -3.07
N GLY A 147 0.55 8.17 -3.24
CA GLY A 147 -0.76 8.22 -3.87
C GLY A 147 -1.74 9.15 -3.12
N ALA A 148 -1.71 9.12 -1.79
CA ALA A 148 -2.49 10.05 -0.96
C ALA A 148 -2.04 11.50 -1.17
N ALA A 149 -0.74 11.78 -1.16
CA ALA A 149 -0.22 13.13 -1.38
C ALA A 149 -0.64 13.70 -2.74
N GLN A 150 -0.63 12.88 -3.80
CA GLN A 150 -1.13 13.26 -5.12
C GLN A 150 -2.62 13.58 -5.09
N HIS A 151 -3.41 12.76 -4.42
CA HIS A 151 -4.85 12.96 -4.29
C HIS A 151 -5.18 14.30 -3.61
N TYR A 152 -4.47 14.62 -2.53
CA TYR A 152 -4.65 15.89 -1.80
C TYR A 152 -3.90 17.07 -2.44
N ASN A 153 -3.24 16.83 -3.58
CA ASN A 153 -2.45 17.84 -4.31
C ASN A 153 -1.45 18.59 -3.42
N VAL A 154 -0.73 17.85 -2.59
CA VAL A 154 0.31 18.38 -1.71
C VAL A 154 1.70 17.94 -2.16
N LYS A 155 2.67 18.85 -2.04
CA LYS A 155 4.09 18.54 -2.17
C LYS A 155 4.64 18.20 -0.81
N TYR A 156 5.46 17.16 -0.73
CA TYR A 156 6.00 16.67 0.53
C TYR A 156 7.34 16.00 0.34
N GLN A 157 8.08 15.88 1.43
CA GLN A 157 9.28 15.06 1.54
C GLN A 157 9.02 13.93 2.53
N LEU A 158 9.52 12.74 2.20
CA LEU A 158 9.44 11.57 3.06
C LEU A 158 10.85 11.09 3.39
N ALA A 159 11.18 11.05 4.68
CA ALA A 159 12.39 10.43 5.18
C ALA A 159 12.03 9.15 5.95
N HIS A 160 12.55 8.00 5.51
CA HIS A 160 12.42 6.71 6.20
C HIS A 160 13.52 6.61 7.24
N GLU A 161 13.28 7.16 8.44
CA GLU A 161 14.30 7.33 9.49
C GLU A 161 14.70 6.00 10.14
N GLN A 162 13.76 5.07 10.28
CA GLN A 162 13.96 3.76 10.86
C GLN A 162 13.20 2.70 10.07
N CYS A 163 13.81 1.53 9.83
CA CYS A 163 13.25 0.51 8.95
C CYS A 163 13.34 -0.90 9.55
N MET A 164 12.23 -1.65 9.47
CA MET A 164 12.15 -3.05 9.91
C MET A 164 13.06 -3.99 9.11
N HIS A 165 13.42 -3.66 7.88
CA HIS A 165 14.42 -4.41 7.09
C HIS A 165 15.84 -4.19 7.58
N LYS A 166 16.08 -3.18 8.42
CA LYS A 166 17.36 -2.87 9.08
C LYS A 166 17.35 -3.25 10.56
N ALA A 167 16.68 -4.35 10.90
CA ALA A 167 16.61 -4.93 12.25
C ALA A 167 15.86 -4.07 13.31
N ALA A 168 15.12 -3.05 12.91
CA ALA A 168 14.25 -2.33 13.82
C ALA A 168 12.92 -3.09 14.05
N ASP A 169 12.25 -2.84 15.15
CA ASP A 169 10.95 -3.44 15.49
C ASP A 169 9.77 -2.78 14.75
N HIS A 170 9.96 -1.57 14.24
CA HIS A 170 9.00 -0.80 13.46
C HIS A 170 9.72 0.13 12.47
N CYS A 171 8.97 0.68 11.52
CA CYS A 171 9.45 1.75 10.65
C CYS A 171 8.98 3.12 11.18
N VAL A 172 9.78 4.15 10.93
CA VAL A 172 9.43 5.55 11.19
C VAL A 172 9.57 6.35 9.91
N PHE A 173 8.47 6.93 9.47
CA PHE A 173 8.43 7.86 8.36
C PHE A 173 8.25 9.29 8.91
N ARG A 174 9.20 10.17 8.58
CA ARG A 174 9.01 11.61 8.74
C ARG A 174 8.45 12.14 7.43
N ILE A 175 7.28 12.76 7.51
CA ILE A 175 6.56 13.33 6.36
C ILE A 175 6.48 14.83 6.59
N SER A 176 7.12 15.61 5.72
CA SER A 176 7.16 17.07 5.82
C SER A 176 6.54 17.69 4.59
N LEU A 177 5.57 18.59 4.77
CA LEU A 177 4.99 19.36 3.67
C LEU A 177 5.97 20.42 3.21
N ASP A 178 6.11 20.56 1.89
CA ASP A 178 6.84 21.69 1.31
C ASP A 178 5.99 22.97 1.49
N GLU A 179 6.65 24.11 1.79
CA GLU A 179 6.01 25.42 1.91
C GLU A 179 5.44 25.93 0.58
#